data_1f716741f53cc42040b552b3dc46c12e
#
_entry.id   1f716741f53cc42040b552b3dc46c12e
#
_cell.length_a   1.000
_cell.length_b   1.000
_cell.length_c   1.000
_cell.angle_alpha   90.00
_cell.angle_beta   90.00
_cell.angle_gamma   90.00
#
_symmetry.space_group_name_H-M   'P 1'
#
loop_
_entity.id
_entity.type
_entity.pdbx_description
1 polymer ?
#
loop_
_entity_poly.entity_id
_entity_poly.type
_entity_poly.pdbx_seq_one_letter_code
_entity_poly.pdbx_strand_id
1 'polypeptide(L)'
;LVSLEAKRRLQRFRKQRPLPPVPVLVVGNITVGGTGKTPLVIALVQAAVARGLKVAVVSRGFGGKTDQYPRQVTADSNALEVGDEPVLIARRTGVPVILDPDRRNALDVAIREYSPDLVISDDGLQHYALPRSAEIVVVDGQRGLGNGRCLPEGPLREPATRLKEVDFVVSTGG
;
A
#
# COMPACT_ATOMS: atom_id res chain seq x y z
N LEU A 1 -17.64 -2.64 16.04
CA LEU A 1 -18.16 -3.10 14.73
C LEU A 1 -17.06 -3.16 13.67
N VAL A 2 -16.26 -2.09 13.49
CA VAL A 2 -15.17 -2.03 12.48
C VAL A 2 -14.13 -3.15 12.67
N SER A 3 -13.75 -3.45 13.93
CA SER A 3 -12.74 -4.48 14.22
C SER A 3 -13.21 -5.91 13.92
N LEU A 4 -14.51 -6.18 14.02
CA LEU A 4 -15.08 -7.52 13.76
C LEU A 4 -15.11 -7.82 12.25
N GLU A 5 -15.46 -6.81 11.46
CA GLU A 5 -15.47 -6.93 10.00
C GLU A 5 -14.06 -7.05 9.43
N ALA A 6 -13.11 -6.26 9.95
CA ALA A 6 -11.70 -6.39 9.59
C ALA A 6 -11.15 -7.80 9.91
N LYS A 7 -11.48 -8.35 11.08
CA LYS A 7 -11.12 -9.72 11.46
C LYS A 7 -11.73 -10.77 10.52
N ARG A 8 -13.01 -10.63 10.15
CA ARG A 8 -13.68 -11.56 9.23
C ARG A 8 -13.06 -11.50 7.82
N ARG A 9 -12.76 -10.30 7.32
CA ARG A 9 -12.09 -10.11 6.02
C ARG A 9 -10.70 -10.73 6.04
N LEU A 10 -9.92 -10.48 7.09
CA LEU A 10 -8.60 -11.07 7.27
C LEU A 10 -8.63 -12.60 7.33
N GLN A 11 -9.60 -13.18 8.05
CA GLN A 11 -9.76 -14.65 8.11
C GLN A 11 -10.13 -15.27 6.76
N ARG A 12 -11.01 -14.61 5.98
CA ARG A 12 -11.33 -15.04 4.60
C ARG A 12 -10.11 -14.97 3.71
N PHE A 13 -9.35 -13.89 3.77
CA PHE A 13 -8.11 -13.72 3.03
C PHE A 13 -7.10 -14.82 3.33
N ARG A 14 -6.90 -15.17 4.60
CA ARG A 14 -5.97 -16.23 5.01
C ARG A 14 -6.32 -17.61 4.47
N LYS A 15 -7.62 -17.91 4.34
CA LYS A 15 -8.11 -19.19 3.79
C LYS A 15 -7.99 -19.28 2.27
N GLN A 16 -7.92 -18.17 1.57
CA GLN A 16 -8.01 -18.07 0.11
C GLN A 16 -6.83 -17.31 -0.51
N ARG A 17 -5.67 -17.22 0.15
CA ARG A 17 -4.53 -16.43 -0.33
C ARG A 17 -4.11 -16.89 -1.74
N PRO A 18 -4.71 -16.34 -2.83
CA PRO A 18 -4.25 -16.65 -4.17
C PRO A 18 -2.87 -16.03 -4.34
N LEU A 19 -1.95 -16.78 -4.87
CA LEU A 19 -0.65 -16.22 -5.28
C LEU A 19 -0.91 -15.29 -6.47
N PRO A 20 -0.39 -14.07 -6.44
CA PRO A 20 -0.49 -13.18 -7.59
C PRO A 20 0.38 -13.70 -8.73
N PRO A 21 0.04 -13.37 -10.00
CA PRO A 21 0.82 -13.79 -11.17
C PRO A 21 2.23 -13.18 -11.22
N VAL A 22 2.43 -12.07 -10.51
CA VAL A 22 3.73 -11.44 -10.26
C VAL A 22 3.86 -11.17 -8.77
N PRO A 23 5.08 -11.14 -8.19
CA PRO A 23 5.26 -10.75 -6.80
C PRO A 23 4.60 -9.41 -6.47
N VAL A 24 3.78 -9.39 -5.41
CA VAL A 24 3.12 -8.17 -4.91
C VAL A 24 3.56 -7.93 -3.48
N LEU A 25 4.23 -6.80 -3.24
CA LEU A 25 4.63 -6.34 -1.94
C LEU A 25 3.65 -5.27 -1.45
N VAL A 26 2.95 -5.53 -0.36
CA VAL A 26 2.03 -4.56 0.23
C VAL A 26 2.73 -3.79 1.33
N VAL A 27 2.78 -2.47 1.20
CA VAL A 27 3.25 -1.54 2.23
C VAL A 27 2.04 -0.83 2.82
N GLY A 28 1.95 -0.80 4.15
CA GLY A 28 0.83 -0.15 4.81
C GLY A 28 1.12 0.15 6.28
N ASN A 29 0.11 0.59 6.99
CA ASN A 29 0.17 0.80 8.43
C ASN A 29 -1.13 0.33 9.11
N ILE A 30 -1.06 0.15 10.41
CA ILE A 30 -2.23 -0.20 11.23
C ILE A 30 -2.75 0.99 12.06
N THR A 31 -2.13 2.16 11.95
CA THR A 31 -2.54 3.39 12.63
C THR A 31 -3.11 4.41 11.65
N VAL A 32 -3.92 5.35 12.11
CA VAL A 32 -4.27 6.53 11.32
C VAL A 32 -3.12 7.54 11.33
N GLY A 33 -3.03 8.33 10.26
CA GLY A 33 -2.01 9.38 10.09
C GLY A 33 -0.77 8.92 9.32
N GLY A 34 0.14 9.87 9.09
CA GLY A 34 1.40 9.64 8.39
C GLY A 34 2.36 8.81 9.25
N THR A 35 2.90 7.75 8.69
CA THR A 35 3.89 6.85 9.33
C THR A 35 5.16 6.69 8.51
N GLY A 36 5.36 7.51 7.47
CA GLY A 36 6.52 7.39 6.59
C GLY A 36 6.41 6.27 5.53
N LYS A 37 5.19 5.83 5.18
CA LYS A 37 4.97 4.80 4.13
C LYS A 37 5.55 5.22 2.79
N THR A 38 5.22 6.41 2.30
CA THR A 38 5.61 6.90 0.98
C THR A 38 7.12 6.96 0.79
N PRO A 39 7.92 7.50 1.73
CA PRO A 39 9.38 7.39 1.68
C PRO A 39 9.89 5.95 1.60
N LEU A 40 9.30 5.03 2.35
CA LEU A 40 9.68 3.62 2.30
C LEU A 40 9.33 2.99 0.94
N VAL A 41 8.15 3.26 0.39
CA VAL A 41 7.76 2.80 -0.95
C VAL A 41 8.77 3.28 -1.98
N ILE A 42 9.13 4.57 -1.96
CA ILE A 42 10.12 5.15 -2.88
C ILE A 42 11.47 4.42 -2.74
N ALA A 43 11.96 4.22 -1.52
CA ALA A 43 13.23 3.53 -1.28
C ALA A 43 13.20 2.08 -1.79
N LEU A 44 12.11 1.35 -1.56
CA LEU A 44 11.93 -0.02 -2.04
C LEU A 44 11.90 -0.09 -3.58
N VAL A 45 11.16 0.82 -4.23
CA VAL A 45 11.13 0.94 -5.68
C VAL A 45 12.53 1.18 -6.23
N GLN A 46 13.25 2.19 -5.69
CA GLN A 46 14.61 2.54 -6.14
C GLN A 46 15.58 1.37 -5.95
N ALA A 47 15.49 0.66 -4.83
CA ALA A 47 16.33 -0.50 -4.55
C ALA A 47 16.05 -1.67 -5.51
N ALA A 48 14.79 -1.89 -5.90
CA ALA A 48 14.41 -2.92 -6.86
C ALA A 48 14.84 -2.55 -8.29
N VAL A 49 14.63 -1.30 -8.70
CA VAL A 49 15.08 -0.79 -10.02
C VAL A 49 16.60 -0.85 -10.13
N ALA A 50 17.35 -0.50 -9.08
CA ALA A 50 18.80 -0.62 -9.06
C ALA A 50 19.30 -2.07 -9.23
N ARG A 51 18.45 -3.07 -8.98
CA ARG A 51 18.71 -4.49 -9.24
C ARG A 51 18.24 -4.97 -10.61
N GLY A 52 17.81 -4.07 -11.46
CA GLY A 52 17.35 -4.37 -12.83
C GLY A 52 15.91 -4.86 -12.92
N LEU A 53 15.11 -4.79 -11.84
CA LEU A 53 13.72 -5.19 -11.86
C LEU A 53 12.83 -4.11 -12.48
N LYS A 54 11.87 -4.52 -13.29
CA LYS A 54 10.75 -3.69 -13.71
C LYS A 54 9.74 -3.60 -12.58
N VAL A 55 9.51 -2.40 -12.07
CA VAL A 55 8.59 -2.18 -10.95
C VAL A 55 7.41 -1.34 -11.38
N ALA A 56 6.22 -1.69 -10.89
CA ALA A 56 5.05 -0.82 -10.94
C ALA A 56 4.52 -0.59 -9.52
N VAL A 57 3.87 0.56 -9.31
CA VAL A 57 3.22 0.89 -8.03
C VAL A 57 1.71 0.97 -8.24
N VAL A 58 0.93 0.42 -7.31
CA VAL A 58 -0.53 0.56 -7.28
C VAL A 58 -0.95 1.30 -6.02
N SER A 59 -1.80 2.32 -6.17
CA SER A 59 -2.26 3.15 -5.06
C SER A 59 -3.74 3.52 -5.22
N ARG A 60 -4.36 4.06 -4.16
CA ARG A 60 -5.75 4.53 -4.17
C ARG A 60 -5.86 5.98 -4.69
N GLY A 61 -4.80 6.76 -4.53
CA GLY A 61 -4.90 8.19 -4.74
C GLY A 61 -5.66 8.90 -3.63
N PHE A 62 -5.30 8.61 -2.37
CA PHE A 62 -5.93 9.26 -1.23
C PHE A 62 -5.77 10.77 -1.33
N GLY A 63 -6.85 11.52 -1.10
CA GLY A 63 -6.90 12.99 -1.22
C GLY A 63 -7.14 13.50 -2.64
N GLY A 64 -7.02 12.66 -3.66
CA GLY A 64 -7.37 13.01 -5.04
C GLY A 64 -8.89 13.09 -5.26
N LYS A 65 -9.31 13.88 -6.26
CA LYS A 65 -10.71 14.10 -6.62
C LYS A 65 -11.11 13.48 -7.96
N THR A 66 -10.23 12.67 -8.58
CA THR A 66 -10.58 12.01 -9.85
C THR A 66 -11.68 10.96 -9.64
N ASP A 67 -12.54 10.83 -10.62
CA ASP A 67 -13.53 9.76 -10.79
C ASP A 67 -13.18 8.82 -11.95
N GLN A 68 -12.07 9.10 -12.66
CA GLN A 68 -11.60 8.30 -13.79
C GLN A 68 -10.61 7.25 -13.31
N TYR A 69 -11.03 5.99 -13.33
CA TYR A 69 -10.22 4.84 -12.92
C TYR A 69 -10.33 3.70 -13.94
N PRO A 70 -9.28 2.88 -14.12
CA PRO A 70 -7.93 3.04 -13.58
C PRO A 70 -7.20 4.24 -14.20
N ARG A 71 -6.33 4.91 -13.45
CA ARG A 71 -5.60 6.09 -13.94
C ARG A 71 -4.11 5.94 -13.71
N GLN A 72 -3.32 6.16 -14.75
CA GLN A 72 -1.88 6.30 -14.64
C GLN A 72 -1.52 7.68 -14.08
N VAL A 73 -0.56 7.71 -13.16
CA VAL A 73 0.03 8.92 -12.60
C VAL A 73 1.43 9.10 -13.16
N THR A 74 1.71 10.31 -13.61
CA THR A 74 3.02 10.76 -14.08
C THR A 74 3.60 11.83 -13.15
N ALA A 75 4.84 12.21 -13.36
CA ALA A 75 5.49 13.29 -12.63
C ALA A 75 4.74 14.65 -12.75
N ASP A 76 4.03 14.85 -13.87
CA ASP A 76 3.31 16.09 -14.18
C ASP A 76 1.82 16.03 -13.85
N SER A 77 1.34 14.91 -13.30
CA SER A 77 -0.06 14.78 -12.91
C SER A 77 -0.44 15.81 -11.83
N ASN A 78 -1.67 16.33 -11.93
CA ASN A 78 -2.20 17.28 -10.97
C ASN A 78 -2.50 16.58 -9.63
N ALA A 79 -1.79 16.95 -8.57
CA ALA A 79 -1.95 16.35 -7.24
C ALA A 79 -3.36 16.53 -6.66
N LEU A 80 -4.09 17.60 -7.02
CA LEU A 80 -5.49 17.77 -6.60
C LEU A 80 -6.43 16.71 -7.18
N GLU A 81 -6.05 16.13 -8.33
CA GLU A 81 -6.84 15.06 -8.97
C GLU A 81 -6.43 13.68 -8.50
N VAL A 82 -5.13 13.42 -8.37
CA VAL A 82 -4.60 12.06 -8.18
C VAL A 82 -4.02 11.81 -6.79
N GLY A 83 -3.90 12.84 -5.96
CA GLY A 83 -3.27 12.79 -4.64
C GLY A 83 -1.79 13.11 -4.67
N ASP A 84 -1.28 13.65 -3.57
CA ASP A 84 0.12 14.09 -3.46
C ASP A 84 1.11 12.90 -3.44
N GLU A 85 0.77 11.85 -2.70
CA GLU A 85 1.64 10.69 -2.51
C GLU A 85 1.94 9.96 -3.82
N PRO A 86 0.96 9.63 -4.69
CA PRO A 86 1.22 9.00 -5.98
C PRO A 86 2.08 9.85 -6.93
N VAL A 87 1.85 11.19 -6.95
CA VAL A 87 2.67 12.11 -7.75
C VAL A 87 4.11 12.12 -7.24
N LEU A 88 4.31 12.14 -5.92
CA LEU A 88 5.63 12.10 -5.32
C LEU A 88 6.37 10.80 -5.67
N ILE A 89 5.67 9.65 -5.61
CA ILE A 89 6.24 8.35 -6.00
C ILE A 89 6.65 8.40 -7.49
N ALA A 90 5.75 8.83 -8.38
CA ALA A 90 6.04 8.92 -9.82
C ALA A 90 7.25 9.82 -10.11
N ARG A 91 7.32 11.00 -9.50
CA ARG A 91 8.44 11.94 -9.65
C ARG A 91 9.78 11.39 -9.18
N ARG A 92 9.78 10.69 -8.06
CA ARG A 92 11.00 10.20 -7.41
C ARG A 92 11.54 8.91 -8.02
N THR A 93 10.68 8.14 -8.68
CA THR A 93 11.05 6.79 -9.10
C THR A 93 11.00 6.60 -10.63
N GLY A 94 10.17 7.38 -11.33
CA GLY A 94 9.96 7.23 -12.77
C GLY A 94 9.24 5.95 -13.19
N VAL A 95 8.80 5.10 -12.25
CA VAL A 95 8.08 3.87 -12.56
C VAL A 95 6.59 4.14 -12.80
N PRO A 96 5.86 3.25 -13.49
CA PRO A 96 4.41 3.34 -13.62
C PRO A 96 3.72 3.33 -12.25
N VAL A 97 2.84 4.30 -12.01
CA VAL A 97 1.98 4.38 -10.82
C VAL A 97 0.53 4.34 -11.29
N ILE A 98 -0.22 3.33 -10.88
CA ILE A 98 -1.60 3.11 -11.30
C ILE A 98 -2.54 3.33 -10.11
N LEU A 99 -3.51 4.22 -10.29
CA LEU A 99 -4.56 4.48 -9.30
C LEU A 99 -5.83 3.71 -9.62
N ASP A 100 -6.37 3.04 -8.62
CA ASP A 100 -7.74 2.54 -8.62
C ASP A 100 -8.20 2.27 -7.19
N PRO A 101 -9.41 2.66 -6.78
CA PRO A 101 -10.03 2.21 -5.52
C PRO A 101 -10.07 0.68 -5.42
N ASP A 102 -10.33 -0.03 -6.53
CA ASP A 102 -10.12 -1.47 -6.64
C ASP A 102 -8.65 -1.79 -6.99
N ARG A 103 -7.87 -2.15 -5.98
CA ARG A 103 -6.46 -2.50 -6.15
C ARG A 103 -6.21 -3.71 -7.04
N ARG A 104 -7.19 -4.60 -7.18
CA ARG A 104 -7.06 -5.75 -8.10
C ARG A 104 -7.09 -5.27 -9.54
N ASN A 105 -8.01 -4.36 -9.86
CA ASN A 105 -8.06 -3.75 -11.18
C ASN A 105 -6.78 -2.97 -11.48
N ALA A 106 -6.27 -2.19 -10.52
CA ALA A 106 -4.96 -1.51 -10.68
C ALA A 106 -3.81 -2.50 -10.94
N LEU A 107 -3.79 -3.64 -10.23
CA LEU A 107 -2.80 -4.70 -10.43
C LEU A 107 -2.90 -5.32 -11.82
N ASP A 108 -4.12 -5.66 -12.27
CA ASP A 108 -4.36 -6.27 -13.57
C ASP A 108 -3.92 -5.34 -14.72
N VAL A 109 -4.20 -4.04 -14.59
CA VAL A 109 -3.72 -3.01 -15.54
C VAL A 109 -2.20 -2.89 -15.51
N ALA A 110 -1.60 -2.84 -14.33
CA ALA A 110 -0.14 -2.76 -14.19
C ALA A 110 0.55 -3.96 -14.87
N ILE A 111 0.03 -5.17 -14.67
CA ILE A 111 0.58 -6.40 -15.29
C ILE A 111 0.42 -6.35 -16.82
N ARG A 112 -0.78 -6.04 -17.29
CA ARG A 112 -1.10 -6.06 -18.72
C ARG A 112 -0.30 -5.03 -19.52
N GLU A 113 -0.13 -3.81 -18.99
CA GLU A 113 0.45 -2.70 -19.73
C GLU A 113 1.96 -2.58 -19.55
N TYR A 114 2.51 -3.01 -18.43
CA TYR A 114 3.92 -2.77 -18.10
C TYR A 114 4.74 -4.05 -17.88
N SER A 115 4.09 -5.22 -17.75
CA SER A 115 4.77 -6.50 -17.49
C SER A 115 5.85 -6.37 -16.42
N PRO A 116 5.51 -5.94 -15.19
CA PRO A 116 6.48 -5.73 -14.12
C PRO A 116 6.97 -7.05 -13.54
N ASP A 117 8.21 -7.06 -13.04
CA ASP A 117 8.77 -8.16 -12.26
C ASP A 117 8.33 -8.09 -10.78
N LEU A 118 7.93 -6.90 -10.31
CA LEU A 118 7.47 -6.63 -8.96
C LEU A 118 6.40 -5.52 -8.96
N VAL A 119 5.32 -5.72 -8.23
CA VAL A 119 4.35 -4.66 -7.93
C VAL A 119 4.43 -4.30 -6.46
N ILE A 120 4.47 -3.00 -6.15
CA ILE A 120 4.39 -2.47 -4.78
C ILE A 120 3.05 -1.76 -4.60
N SER A 121 2.27 -2.19 -3.59
CA SER A 121 1.02 -1.53 -3.24
C SER A 121 1.24 -0.55 -2.10
N ASP A 122 1.01 0.74 -2.38
CA ASP A 122 1.03 1.80 -1.38
C ASP A 122 -0.31 1.86 -0.65
N ASP A 123 -0.25 1.91 0.69
CA ASP A 123 -1.39 1.87 1.63
C ASP A 123 -2.40 0.76 1.34
N GLY A 124 -1.88 -0.44 1.04
CA GLY A 124 -2.67 -1.59 0.62
C GLY A 124 -3.03 -2.58 1.72
N LEU A 125 -2.60 -2.36 2.98
CA LEU A 125 -2.68 -3.38 4.03
C LEU A 125 -4.12 -3.86 4.29
N GLN A 126 -5.10 -2.95 4.37
CA GLN A 126 -6.52 -3.26 4.59
C GLN A 126 -7.24 -3.74 3.33
N HIS A 127 -6.57 -3.78 2.18
CA HIS A 127 -7.12 -4.24 0.91
C HIS A 127 -6.97 -5.75 0.75
N TYR A 128 -7.67 -6.54 1.56
CA TYR A 128 -7.54 -7.99 1.59
C TYR A 128 -7.93 -8.70 0.30
N ALA A 129 -8.66 -8.05 -0.59
CA ALA A 129 -8.95 -8.57 -1.93
C ALA A 129 -7.72 -8.57 -2.86
N LEU A 130 -6.72 -7.71 -2.59
CA LEU A 130 -5.48 -7.67 -3.36
C LEU A 130 -4.62 -8.90 -3.03
N PRO A 131 -4.32 -9.79 -4.00
CA PRO A 131 -3.38 -10.88 -3.79
C PRO A 131 -1.98 -10.30 -3.51
N ARG A 132 -1.26 -10.93 -2.60
CA ARG A 132 0.04 -10.41 -2.14
C ARG A 132 1.00 -11.52 -1.76
N SER A 133 2.28 -11.28 -2.03
CA SER A 133 3.39 -12.18 -1.69
C SER A 133 3.96 -11.88 -0.31
N ALA A 134 4.08 -10.60 0.04
CA ALA A 134 4.57 -10.17 1.35
C ALA A 134 3.89 -8.86 1.80
N GLU A 135 3.92 -8.62 3.11
CA GLU A 135 3.37 -7.44 3.78
C GLU A 135 4.43 -6.75 4.63
N ILE A 136 4.57 -5.45 4.47
CA ILE A 136 5.36 -4.57 5.33
C ILE A 136 4.44 -3.61 6.06
N VAL A 137 4.51 -3.61 7.38
CA VAL A 137 3.83 -2.60 8.21
C VAL A 137 4.82 -1.56 8.67
N VAL A 138 4.48 -0.30 8.41
CA VAL A 138 5.25 0.84 8.89
C VAL A 138 4.64 1.37 10.18
N VAL A 139 5.46 1.49 11.21
CA VAL A 139 5.10 2.04 12.51
C VAL A 139 5.93 3.30 12.75
N ASP A 140 5.27 4.36 13.18
CA ASP A 140 5.96 5.57 13.64
C ASP A 140 6.59 5.28 15.01
N GLY A 141 7.92 5.28 15.08
CA GLY A 141 8.65 4.90 16.29
C GLY A 141 8.48 5.87 17.46
N GLN A 142 8.13 7.14 17.18
CA GLN A 142 7.88 8.14 18.22
C GLN A 142 6.45 8.02 18.79
N ARG A 143 5.45 7.86 17.92
CA ARG A 143 4.04 7.75 18.32
C ARG A 143 3.63 6.34 18.72
N GLY A 144 4.35 5.34 18.22
CA GLY A 144 4.05 3.94 18.46
C GLY A 144 2.63 3.57 18.04
N LEU A 145 1.95 2.82 18.89
CA LEU A 145 0.58 2.37 18.69
C LEU A 145 -0.46 3.20 19.46
N GLY A 146 -0.04 4.33 20.05
CA GLY A 146 -0.90 5.16 20.90
C GLY A 146 -1.43 4.39 22.12
N ASN A 147 -2.74 4.46 22.37
CA ASN A 147 -3.37 3.72 23.49
C ASN A 147 -3.64 2.24 23.18
N GLY A 148 -3.20 1.72 22.03
CA GLY A 148 -3.37 0.32 21.61
C GLY A 148 -4.80 -0.08 21.24
N ARG A 149 -5.74 0.87 21.17
CA ARG A 149 -7.14 0.61 20.83
C ARG A 149 -7.44 0.92 19.37
N CYS A 150 -8.40 0.17 18.82
CA CYS A 150 -8.90 0.43 17.47
C CYS A 150 -9.88 1.61 17.47
N LEU A 151 -10.04 2.21 16.29
CA LEU A 151 -11.05 3.23 16.03
C LEU A 151 -12.44 2.77 16.49
N PRO A 152 -13.25 3.64 17.07
CA PRO A 152 -13.03 5.07 17.33
C PRO A 152 -12.31 5.38 18.67
N GLU A 153 -12.01 4.40 19.50
CA GLU A 153 -11.46 4.60 20.84
C GLU A 153 -9.96 4.90 20.85
N GLY A 154 -9.27 4.63 19.76
CA GLY A 154 -7.84 4.86 19.60
C GLY A 154 -7.43 4.95 18.14
N PRO A 155 -6.12 5.06 17.85
CA PRO A 155 -5.64 5.36 16.52
C PRO A 155 -5.55 4.13 15.59
N LEU A 156 -5.85 2.92 16.08
CA LEU A 156 -5.60 1.73 15.28
C LEU A 156 -6.73 1.44 14.29
N ARG A 157 -6.37 1.20 13.02
CA ARG A 157 -7.25 0.67 11.97
C ARG A 157 -7.46 -0.84 12.13
N GLU A 158 -6.44 -1.54 12.67
CA GLU A 158 -6.42 -2.97 12.95
C GLU A 158 -5.79 -3.24 14.31
N PRO A 159 -6.16 -4.34 15.01
CA PRO A 159 -5.57 -4.66 16.30
C PRO A 159 -4.04 -4.80 16.25
N ALA A 160 -3.35 -4.42 17.32
CA ALA A 160 -1.89 -4.53 17.43
C ALA A 160 -1.34 -5.95 17.17
N THR A 161 -2.17 -6.99 17.44
CA THR A 161 -1.84 -8.38 17.12
C THR A 161 -1.55 -8.61 15.64
N ARG A 162 -2.00 -7.72 14.75
CA ARG A 162 -1.73 -7.76 13.31
C ARG A 162 -0.23 -7.71 13.00
N LEU A 163 0.56 -7.04 13.85
CA LEU A 163 2.03 -6.98 13.70
C LEU A 163 2.71 -8.34 13.78
N LYS A 164 2.08 -9.32 14.43
CA LYS A 164 2.62 -10.70 14.52
C LYS A 164 2.34 -11.54 13.28
N GLU A 165 1.58 -11.02 12.36
CA GLU A 165 1.03 -11.75 11.22
C GLU A 165 1.57 -11.27 9.87
N VAL A 166 2.28 -10.14 9.88
CA VAL A 166 2.92 -9.56 8.71
C VAL A 166 4.34 -10.07 8.57
N ASP A 167 4.88 -10.01 7.36
CA ASP A 167 6.23 -10.52 7.08
C ASP A 167 7.31 -9.59 7.66
N PHE A 168 7.07 -8.27 7.63
CA PHE A 168 8.03 -7.27 8.14
C PHE A 168 7.35 -6.13 8.86
N VAL A 169 8.00 -5.63 9.91
CA VAL A 169 7.64 -4.39 10.61
C VAL A 169 8.83 -3.43 10.52
N VAL A 170 8.58 -2.23 10.01
CA VAL A 170 9.57 -1.16 9.88
C VAL A 170 9.19 -0.01 10.79
N SER A 171 10.09 0.38 11.69
CA SER A 171 9.93 1.58 12.51
C SER A 171 10.59 2.77 11.84
N THR A 172 9.89 3.91 11.78
CA THR A 172 10.40 5.19 11.27
C THR A 172 10.52 6.20 12.39
N GLY A 173 11.39 7.20 12.24
CA GLY A 173 11.50 8.29 13.22
C GLY A 173 12.21 7.91 14.53
N GLY A 174 13.08 6.90 14.51
CA GLY A 174 13.98 6.53 15.60
C GLY A 174 15.32 7.16 15.46
#